data_41e748688ba4791cbc228818956d23d1
#
_entry.id   41e748688ba4791cbc228818956d23d1
#
_cell.length_a   1.000
_cell.length_b   1.000
_cell.length_c   1.000
_cell.angle_alpha   90.00
_cell.angle_beta   90.00
_cell.angle_gamma   90.00
#
_symmetry.space_group_name_H-M   'P 1'
#
loop_
_entity.id
_entity.type
_entity.pdbx_description
1 polymer ?
#
loop_
_entity_poly.entity_id
_entity_poly.type
_entity_poly.pdbx_seq_one_letter_code
_entity_poly.pdbx_strand_id
1 'polypeptide(L)'
;MTARLHSALAGTGWRLLALIVAIPLLLPGSGAAAPRTSLPVSPTSCPVAPDPSALPDAAKLREMNSILSGVGGHPTGSPAQVKYIRWILRQLHTVHGAKVSEEHFTINRWSGHSMSLALRVGHSTTSLPIAAPVPYAEPTPGAGVSAPLVAIPDQEKITAANAAGRIVVRPAPAGSVPNVDFFLPVVSWLVYDPQNTIDPTQTFFGDFINYNARVADLRDAASAGAKGLLFVKDLPRRQLTNHYEPYEGTPWNVPAVYLGSDEGKTISDALASGAPVSGRLTLHATFSQVDTPTIRATIPGQSPQRIVVDSHTDGTNAVEDNGSVAMVAIARYIGALPGACRPRTVEFVFPTAHFYQRVADLTHRHGGAGVIARQLDAEYDRGLVSSVLVLEHLGAIDYEQMPRSDGGPGGELLPNGLRAVQFIGITPSPSLVATVTEVVRNHDLQRTILLQGADAPGSTVPSHCNFGGEGTPYNQHLLPTMGVISAPQSLYDPTFGLEGIDFKVMHDELMAYTELVNRLGSMGQAEVAGQIPVEREQRAHGGAPCPPEN
;
A
#
# COMPACT_ATOMS: atom_id res chain seq x y z
N MET A 1 9.24 -33.85 -40.71
CA MET A 1 10.62 -34.35 -40.83
C MET A 1 11.10 -34.57 -39.40
N THR A 2 10.87 -35.62 -38.86
CA THR A 2 11.42 -36.95 -38.48
C THR A 2 12.94 -37.02 -38.39
N ALA A 3 13.45 -37.31 -37.18
CA ALA A 3 14.51 -38.24 -36.78
C ALA A 3 14.79 -38.03 -35.30
N ARG A 4 14.46 -38.88 -34.38
CA ARG A 4 14.88 -40.23 -33.95
C ARG A 4 16.42 -40.43 -33.95
N LEU A 5 17.02 -40.74 -32.84
CA LEU A 5 17.43 -42.04 -32.23
C LEU A 5 18.72 -41.81 -31.43
N HIS A 6 19.20 -42.46 -30.47
CA HIS A 6 19.06 -43.71 -29.73
C HIS A 6 19.99 -43.65 -28.51
N SER A 7 19.56 -44.12 -27.42
CA SER A 7 20.02 -45.08 -26.41
C SER A 7 21.47 -45.57 -26.43
N ALA A 8 22.11 -45.65 -25.26
CA ALA A 8 22.91 -46.82 -24.82
C ALA A 8 23.12 -46.84 -23.28
N LEU A 9 22.86 -48.00 -22.77
CA LEU A 9 23.09 -48.50 -21.40
C LEU A 9 24.55 -48.91 -21.18
N ALA A 10 25.03 -48.82 -19.92
CA ALA A 10 25.92 -49.76 -19.21
C ALA A 10 26.29 -49.06 -17.87
N GLY A 11 26.04 -49.50 -16.68
CA GLY A 11 26.12 -50.84 -16.12
C GLY A 11 27.49 -51.10 -15.51
N THR A 12 27.69 -50.83 -14.20
CA THR A 12 28.60 -51.61 -13.33
C THR A 12 28.33 -51.31 -11.87
N GLY A 13 28.02 -52.37 -11.13
CA GLY A 13 27.85 -52.37 -9.70
C GLY A 13 29.17 -52.55 -8.96
N TRP A 14 29.21 -52.15 -7.68
CA TRP A 14 30.22 -52.56 -6.72
C TRP A 14 29.63 -52.74 -5.31
N ARG A 15 29.77 -53.84 -4.84
CA ARG A 15 29.79 -54.69 -3.62
C ARG A 15 29.82 -53.97 -2.27
N LEU A 16 28.93 -54.48 -1.41
CA LEU A 16 28.99 -54.35 0.05
C LEU A 16 30.25 -54.93 0.62
N LEU A 17 30.81 -54.25 1.60
CA LEU A 17 31.74 -54.82 2.58
C LEU A 17 31.15 -54.54 3.98
N ALA A 18 30.76 -55.63 4.65
CA ALA A 18 30.40 -55.63 6.05
C ALA A 18 31.66 -55.74 6.93
N LEU A 19 31.82 -54.84 7.87
CA LEU A 19 32.85 -54.93 8.92
C LEU A 19 32.17 -55.27 10.24
N ILE A 20 32.45 -56.48 10.75
CA ILE A 20 32.08 -56.95 12.09
C ILE A 20 33.16 -56.49 13.05
N VAL A 21 32.82 -55.71 14.10
CA VAL A 21 33.72 -55.41 15.21
C VAL A 21 33.11 -55.99 16.49
N ALA A 22 33.88 -56.83 17.15
CA ALA A 22 33.55 -57.57 18.37
C ALA A 22 33.53 -56.66 19.60
N ILE A 23 32.57 -56.89 20.48
CA ILE A 23 32.40 -56.25 21.78
C ILE A 23 33.05 -57.13 22.85
N PRO A 24 33.91 -56.63 23.78
CA PRO A 24 34.19 -57.28 25.01
C PRO A 24 33.24 -56.89 26.13
N LEU A 25 32.61 -57.86 26.76
CA LEU A 25 31.90 -57.73 28.03
C LEU A 25 32.92 -57.47 29.20
N LEU A 26 32.62 -56.42 29.98
CA LEU A 26 33.16 -56.24 31.31
C LEU A 26 32.06 -56.04 32.36
N LEU A 27 32.06 -56.79 33.40
CA LEU A 27 31.13 -56.88 34.53
C LEU A 27 31.34 -55.74 35.57
N PRO A 28 30.41 -55.51 36.50
CA PRO A 28 30.15 -54.18 37.10
C PRO A 28 31.02 -53.96 38.37
N GLY A 29 31.53 -52.73 38.46
CA GLY A 29 32.08 -52.14 39.67
C GLY A 29 31.07 -51.15 40.29
N SER A 30 30.73 -51.41 41.55
CA SER A 30 29.97 -50.55 42.43
C SER A 30 30.74 -49.27 42.76
N GLY A 31 30.19 -48.11 42.56
CA GLY A 31 30.85 -46.87 42.96
C GLY A 31 29.97 -45.63 42.82
N ALA A 32 29.64 -45.02 43.93
CA ALA A 32 29.32 -43.63 44.21
C ALA A 32 28.35 -42.89 43.30
N ALA A 33 27.26 -42.42 43.86
CA ALA A 33 26.33 -41.49 43.23
C ALA A 33 27.04 -40.19 42.82
N ALA A 34 27.16 -39.98 41.49
CA ALA A 34 27.58 -38.70 40.90
C ALA A 34 26.42 -37.69 40.96
N PRO A 35 26.71 -36.37 41.06
CA PRO A 35 25.68 -35.35 41.09
C PRO A 35 24.89 -35.38 39.76
N ARG A 36 23.57 -35.29 39.86
CA ARG A 36 22.68 -35.16 38.70
C ARG A 36 23.05 -33.88 37.93
N THR A 37 23.88 -34.04 36.91
CA THR A 37 23.96 -33.03 35.83
C THR A 37 22.60 -32.95 35.19
N SER A 38 21.97 -31.79 35.30
CA SER A 38 20.80 -31.46 34.53
C SER A 38 21.09 -31.75 33.05
N LEU A 39 20.30 -32.64 32.45
CA LEU A 39 20.36 -32.89 31.01
C LEU A 39 20.24 -31.53 30.30
N PRO A 40 21.05 -31.26 29.27
CA PRO A 40 20.87 -30.08 28.48
C PRO A 40 19.42 -30.12 27.93
N VAL A 41 18.65 -29.09 28.21
CA VAL A 41 17.34 -28.85 27.58
C VAL A 41 17.60 -28.93 26.08
N SER A 42 16.96 -29.88 25.40
CA SER A 42 17.01 -29.96 23.94
C SER A 42 16.71 -28.54 23.39
N PRO A 43 17.47 -28.06 22.43
CA PRO A 43 17.19 -26.73 21.87
C PRO A 43 15.73 -26.72 21.42
N THR A 44 14.93 -25.85 22.03
CA THR A 44 13.54 -25.62 21.67
C THR A 44 13.55 -25.31 20.18
N SER A 45 12.91 -26.13 19.36
CA SER A 45 12.82 -25.87 17.92
C SER A 45 12.15 -24.51 17.72
N CYS A 46 12.81 -23.62 17.00
CA CYS A 46 12.26 -22.29 16.73
C CYS A 46 11.00 -22.41 15.89
N PRO A 47 9.91 -21.74 16.26
CA PRO A 47 8.66 -21.81 15.52
C PRO A 47 8.83 -21.17 14.14
N VAL A 48 8.40 -21.87 13.10
CA VAL A 48 8.27 -21.31 11.74
C VAL A 48 6.95 -20.57 11.64
N ALA A 49 5.83 -21.29 11.87
CA ALA A 49 4.52 -20.67 12.01
C ALA A 49 4.34 -20.15 13.44
N PRO A 50 3.78 -18.94 13.64
CA PRO A 50 3.48 -18.42 14.97
C PRO A 50 2.36 -19.23 15.64
N ASP A 51 2.42 -19.35 16.97
CA ASP A 51 1.27 -19.80 17.74
C ASP A 51 0.16 -18.73 17.66
N PRO A 52 -1.08 -19.07 17.30
CA PRO A 52 -2.18 -18.09 17.23
C PRO A 52 -2.37 -17.30 18.53
N SER A 53 -2.10 -17.89 19.69
CA SER A 53 -2.22 -17.18 20.98
C SER A 53 -1.09 -16.17 21.24
N ALA A 54 -0.03 -16.19 20.45
CA ALA A 54 1.08 -15.23 20.55
C ALA A 54 0.85 -13.94 19.77
N LEU A 55 -0.19 -13.88 18.97
CA LEU A 55 -0.58 -12.71 18.16
C LEU A 55 -1.97 -12.19 18.59
N PRO A 56 -2.28 -10.91 18.35
CA PRO A 56 -3.61 -10.37 18.63
C PRO A 56 -4.68 -11.11 17.82
N ASP A 57 -5.76 -11.52 18.48
CA ASP A 57 -6.96 -12.03 17.81
C ASP A 57 -7.74 -10.89 17.09
N ALA A 58 -8.81 -11.26 16.36
CA ALA A 58 -9.64 -10.31 15.62
C ALA A 58 -10.20 -9.18 16.49
N ALA A 59 -10.60 -9.48 17.74
CA ALA A 59 -11.14 -8.48 18.66
C ALA A 59 -10.05 -7.50 19.11
N LYS A 60 -8.86 -8.01 19.42
CA LYS A 60 -7.71 -7.18 19.80
C LYS A 60 -7.15 -6.39 18.62
N LEU A 61 -7.15 -6.93 17.41
CA LEU A 61 -6.82 -6.19 16.19
C LEU A 61 -7.78 -5.03 15.96
N ARG A 62 -9.09 -5.26 16.13
CA ARG A 62 -10.09 -4.18 16.07
C ARG A 62 -9.83 -3.09 17.10
N GLU A 63 -9.51 -3.47 18.35
CA GLU A 63 -9.13 -2.51 19.40
C GLU A 63 -7.89 -1.71 19.00
N MET A 64 -6.85 -2.37 18.49
CA MET A 64 -5.60 -1.70 18.05
C MET A 64 -5.87 -0.74 16.89
N ASN A 65 -6.66 -1.15 15.90
CA ASN A 65 -7.03 -0.30 14.76
C ASN A 65 -8.00 0.84 15.14
N SER A 66 -8.56 0.86 16.35
CA SER A 66 -9.41 1.97 16.80
C SER A 66 -8.68 3.31 16.81
N ILE A 67 -7.35 3.31 16.86
CA ILE A 67 -6.53 4.54 16.71
C ILE A 67 -6.76 5.19 15.34
N LEU A 68 -6.82 4.40 14.26
CA LEU A 68 -7.03 4.89 12.90
C LEU A 68 -8.43 5.48 12.73
N SER A 69 -9.46 4.77 13.20
CA SER A 69 -10.82 5.31 13.23
C SER A 69 -10.92 6.60 14.07
N GLY A 70 -10.18 6.67 15.19
CA GLY A 70 -10.16 7.84 16.07
C GLY A 70 -9.40 9.05 15.53
N VAL A 71 -8.51 8.87 14.53
CA VAL A 71 -7.84 9.98 13.85
C VAL A 71 -8.52 10.35 12.53
N GLY A 72 -9.23 9.41 11.90
CA GLY A 72 -9.84 9.59 10.58
C GLY A 72 -8.79 9.83 9.50
N GLY A 73 -9.11 10.64 8.49
CA GLY A 73 -8.13 11.05 7.48
C GLY A 73 -6.94 11.77 8.13
N HIS A 74 -5.74 11.25 7.86
CA HIS A 74 -4.50 11.72 8.50
C HIS A 74 -3.37 11.87 7.47
N PRO A 75 -3.54 12.80 6.51
CA PRO A 75 -2.52 13.06 5.49
C PRO A 75 -1.22 13.54 6.11
N THR A 76 -0.13 13.44 5.36
CA THR A 76 1.24 13.75 5.78
C THR A 76 1.35 15.06 6.54
N GLY A 77 2.00 15.01 7.70
CA GLY A 77 2.25 16.17 8.57
C GLY A 77 1.01 16.71 9.29
N SER A 78 -0.16 16.04 9.18
CA SER A 78 -1.36 16.48 9.89
C SER A 78 -1.28 16.19 11.39
N PRO A 79 -2.02 16.95 12.23
CA PRO A 79 -2.13 16.64 13.66
C PRO A 79 -2.67 15.21 13.92
N ALA A 80 -3.48 14.68 13.00
CA ALA A 80 -4.02 13.34 13.06
C ALA A 80 -2.92 12.29 12.84
N GLN A 81 -2.06 12.47 11.82
CA GLN A 81 -0.89 11.62 11.61
C GLN A 81 0.07 11.67 12.81
N VAL A 82 0.37 12.86 13.34
CA VAL A 82 1.22 12.99 14.54
C VAL A 82 0.66 12.20 15.72
N LYS A 83 -0.67 12.15 15.89
CA LYS A 83 -1.32 11.35 16.94
C LYS A 83 -1.11 9.85 16.68
N TYR A 84 -1.20 9.41 15.43
CA TYR A 84 -0.96 8.02 15.04
C TYR A 84 0.52 7.63 15.23
N ILE A 85 1.46 8.43 14.73
CA ILE A 85 2.90 8.25 14.94
C ILE A 85 3.24 8.11 16.43
N ARG A 86 2.68 8.97 17.29
CA ARG A 86 2.88 8.88 18.74
C ARG A 86 2.30 7.60 19.34
N TRP A 87 1.21 7.07 18.77
CA TRP A 87 0.69 5.77 19.19
C TRP A 87 1.66 4.66 18.80
N ILE A 88 2.16 4.61 17.56
CA ILE A 88 3.16 3.64 17.09
C ILE A 88 4.40 3.68 17.99
N LEU A 89 4.97 4.84 18.24
CA LEU A 89 6.15 5.02 19.11
C LEU A 89 5.92 4.44 20.51
N ARG A 90 4.76 4.75 21.14
CA ARG A 90 4.44 4.16 22.45
C ARG A 90 4.36 2.64 22.43
N GLN A 91 3.82 2.05 21.35
CA GLN A 91 3.77 0.60 21.21
C GLN A 91 5.16 0.00 21.06
N LEU A 92 6.00 0.58 20.19
CA LEU A 92 7.35 0.07 19.90
C LEU A 92 8.27 0.17 21.11
N HIS A 93 8.17 1.20 21.94
CA HIS A 93 8.94 1.32 23.19
C HIS A 93 8.61 0.22 24.22
N THR A 94 7.50 -0.50 24.06
CA THR A 94 7.19 -1.68 24.90
C THR A 94 7.73 -2.99 24.34
N VAL A 95 8.27 -2.99 23.12
CA VAL A 95 8.80 -4.20 22.48
C VAL A 95 10.15 -4.56 23.06
N HIS A 96 10.27 -5.80 23.54
CA HIS A 96 11.50 -6.27 24.16
C HIS A 96 12.68 -6.28 23.16
N GLY A 97 13.75 -5.62 23.51
CA GLY A 97 14.98 -5.56 22.71
C GLY A 97 14.92 -4.63 21.49
N ALA A 98 13.81 -3.96 21.24
CA ALA A 98 13.72 -3.01 20.15
C ALA A 98 14.55 -1.75 20.43
N LYS A 99 15.27 -1.30 19.40
CA LYS A 99 15.92 0.01 19.35
C LYS A 99 15.12 0.89 18.41
N VAL A 100 14.50 1.95 18.95
CA VAL A 100 13.62 2.85 18.21
C VAL A 100 14.38 4.15 17.93
N SER A 101 14.24 4.65 16.70
CA SER A 101 14.78 5.94 16.25
C SER A 101 13.80 6.64 15.33
N GLU A 102 13.94 7.93 15.19
CA GLU A 102 13.14 8.80 14.34
C GLU A 102 14.07 9.56 13.37
N GLU A 103 13.70 9.57 12.08
CA GLU A 103 14.34 10.37 11.06
C GLU A 103 13.35 11.45 10.61
N HIS A 104 13.71 12.73 10.82
CA HIS A 104 12.78 13.85 10.66
C HIS A 104 12.89 14.50 9.29
N PHE A 105 11.73 14.83 8.71
CA PHE A 105 11.59 15.52 7.43
C PHE A 105 10.70 16.75 7.59
N THR A 106 11.09 17.85 6.96
CA THR A 106 10.27 19.06 6.90
C THR A 106 9.51 19.09 5.57
N ILE A 107 8.20 19.21 5.62
CA ILE A 107 7.34 19.30 4.44
C ILE A 107 6.55 20.61 4.43
N ASN A 108 6.11 21.04 3.26
CA ASN A 108 5.19 22.16 3.09
C ASN A 108 3.75 21.66 3.04
N ARG A 109 3.16 21.46 4.25
CA ARG A 109 1.81 20.92 4.39
C ARG A 109 0.75 21.93 3.96
N TRP A 110 -0.16 21.49 3.11
CA TRP A 110 -1.39 22.19 2.81
C TRP A 110 -2.50 21.78 3.79
N SER A 111 -3.39 22.73 4.16
CA SER A 111 -4.55 22.47 5.01
C SER A 111 -5.74 23.26 4.51
N GLY A 112 -6.78 22.57 4.05
CA GLY A 112 -8.08 23.15 3.75
C GLY A 112 -8.83 23.46 5.05
N HIS A 113 -9.50 24.63 5.12
CA HIS A 113 -10.21 25.10 6.31
C HIS A 113 -11.70 25.22 6.08
N SER A 114 -12.10 25.94 5.01
CA SER A 114 -13.50 26.14 4.67
C SER A 114 -13.68 26.32 3.17
N MET A 115 -14.83 25.93 2.68
CA MET A 115 -15.18 26.00 1.28
C MET A 115 -16.68 26.27 1.10
N SER A 116 -17.04 26.95 0.02
CA SER A 116 -18.42 27.15 -0.35
C SER A 116 -18.57 27.28 -1.87
N LEU A 117 -19.70 26.80 -2.38
CA LEU A 117 -20.09 26.94 -3.78
C LEU A 117 -21.50 27.49 -3.87
N ALA A 118 -21.66 28.64 -4.52
CA ALA A 118 -22.95 29.19 -4.84
C ALA A 118 -23.18 29.10 -6.38
N LEU A 119 -24.24 28.42 -6.76
CA LEU A 119 -24.70 28.31 -8.14
C LEU A 119 -25.73 29.41 -8.44
N ARG A 120 -25.49 30.19 -9.46
CA ARG A 120 -26.43 31.20 -9.94
C ARG A 120 -26.99 30.81 -11.31
N VAL A 121 -28.31 30.72 -11.41
CA VAL A 121 -29.06 30.45 -12.65
C VAL A 121 -30.00 31.64 -12.93
N GLY A 122 -29.68 32.42 -13.93
CA GLY A 122 -30.38 33.71 -14.16
C GLY A 122 -30.25 34.64 -12.95
N HIS A 123 -31.36 34.87 -12.24
CA HIS A 123 -31.43 35.71 -11.02
C HIS A 123 -31.43 34.94 -9.74
N SER A 124 -31.62 33.62 -9.78
CA SER A 124 -31.67 32.74 -8.59
C SER A 124 -30.29 32.30 -8.19
N THR A 125 -30.01 32.22 -6.88
CA THR A 125 -28.76 31.72 -6.32
C THR A 125 -29.06 30.62 -5.32
N THR A 126 -28.40 29.48 -5.47
CA THR A 126 -28.53 28.32 -4.57
C THR A 126 -27.14 27.94 -4.06
N SER A 127 -27.02 27.66 -2.78
CA SER A 127 -25.79 27.10 -2.20
C SER A 127 -25.74 25.59 -2.49
N LEU A 128 -24.64 25.12 -3.02
CA LEU A 128 -24.38 23.69 -3.22
C LEU A 128 -23.36 23.21 -2.17
N PRO A 129 -23.63 22.12 -1.49
CA PRO A 129 -22.67 21.54 -0.57
C PRO A 129 -21.48 20.95 -1.35
N ILE A 130 -20.29 21.02 -0.77
CA ILE A 130 -19.05 20.47 -1.31
C ILE A 130 -18.71 19.21 -0.51
N ALA A 131 -18.20 18.16 -1.16
CA ALA A 131 -17.79 16.93 -0.51
C ALA A 131 -16.39 17.07 0.12
N ALA A 132 -15.44 17.58 -0.65
CA ALA A 132 -14.06 17.76 -0.21
C ALA A 132 -13.35 18.84 -1.03
N PRO A 133 -12.33 19.51 -0.50
CA PRO A 133 -11.38 20.24 -1.33
C PRO A 133 -10.45 19.23 -2.02
N VAL A 134 -9.96 19.60 -3.20
CA VAL A 134 -8.83 18.86 -3.78
C VAL A 134 -7.58 19.21 -2.98
N PRO A 135 -6.80 18.22 -2.51
CA PRO A 135 -5.56 18.48 -1.79
C PRO A 135 -4.61 19.34 -2.62
N TYR A 136 -3.96 20.32 -1.99
CA TYR A 136 -3.04 21.26 -2.63
C TYR A 136 -3.66 22.19 -3.71
N ALA A 137 -4.99 22.24 -3.80
CA ALA A 137 -5.67 23.24 -4.62
C ALA A 137 -5.34 24.67 -4.15
N GLU A 138 -5.30 25.61 -5.09
CA GLU A 138 -5.01 27.01 -4.81
C GLU A 138 -6.13 27.64 -3.96
N PRO A 139 -5.81 28.30 -2.83
CA PRO A 139 -6.80 29.09 -2.11
C PRO A 139 -7.37 30.21 -2.97
N THR A 140 -8.67 30.44 -2.85
CA THR A 140 -9.28 31.61 -3.53
C THR A 140 -8.96 32.91 -2.78
N PRO A 141 -9.02 34.08 -3.45
CA PRO A 141 -9.11 35.36 -2.74
C PRO A 141 -10.25 35.36 -1.72
N GLY A 142 -10.18 36.16 -0.67
CA GLY A 142 -11.15 36.18 0.43
C GLY A 142 -12.61 36.34 0.00
N ALA A 143 -12.86 37.02 -1.13
CA ALA A 143 -14.21 37.15 -1.73
C ALA A 143 -14.64 35.93 -2.56
N GLY A 144 -13.77 34.94 -2.76
CA GLY A 144 -13.96 33.84 -3.68
C GLY A 144 -13.73 34.25 -5.15
N VAL A 145 -13.87 33.28 -6.04
CA VAL A 145 -13.85 33.49 -7.48
C VAL A 145 -15.25 33.30 -8.06
N SER A 146 -15.69 34.22 -8.95
CA SER A 146 -16.97 34.14 -9.62
C SER A 146 -16.76 34.11 -11.13
N ALA A 147 -17.34 33.11 -11.82
CA ALA A 147 -17.21 32.96 -13.26
C ALA A 147 -18.37 32.15 -13.87
N PRO A 148 -18.62 32.24 -15.19
CA PRO A 148 -19.51 31.32 -15.88
C PRO A 148 -19.06 29.87 -15.69
N LEU A 149 -20.02 28.96 -15.54
CA LEU A 149 -19.76 27.52 -15.54
C LEU A 149 -19.70 26.98 -16.97
N VAL A 150 -18.81 26.00 -17.17
CA VAL A 150 -18.75 25.20 -18.38
C VAL A 150 -18.57 23.72 -18.02
N ALA A 151 -19.40 22.85 -18.56
CA ALA A 151 -19.17 21.40 -18.47
C ALA A 151 -18.23 20.99 -19.61
N ILE A 152 -17.18 20.28 -19.25
CA ILE A 152 -16.21 19.66 -20.17
C ILE A 152 -16.24 18.15 -19.92
N PRO A 153 -16.69 17.34 -20.90
CA PRO A 153 -16.71 15.88 -20.77
C PRO A 153 -15.31 15.32 -20.47
N ASP A 154 -15.24 14.18 -19.78
CA ASP A 154 -13.98 13.53 -19.38
C ASP A 154 -13.11 13.12 -20.57
N GLN A 155 -13.70 12.82 -21.74
CA GLN A 155 -12.98 12.50 -22.98
C GLN A 155 -12.43 13.74 -23.70
N GLU A 156 -12.86 14.97 -23.33
CA GLU A 156 -12.41 16.20 -23.95
C GLU A 156 -11.30 16.86 -23.14
N LYS A 157 -10.22 17.25 -23.81
CA LYS A 157 -9.10 17.93 -23.14
C LYS A 157 -9.50 19.34 -22.68
N ILE A 158 -9.12 19.71 -21.46
CA ILE A 158 -9.24 21.08 -20.93
C ILE A 158 -8.20 21.96 -21.63
N THR A 159 -8.64 23.05 -22.24
CA THR A 159 -7.81 23.97 -23.02
C THR A 159 -8.20 25.43 -22.76
N ALA A 160 -7.34 26.38 -23.10
CA ALA A 160 -7.69 27.79 -22.99
C ALA A 160 -8.96 28.17 -23.79
N ALA A 161 -9.24 27.50 -24.91
CA ALA A 161 -10.41 27.78 -25.75
C ALA A 161 -11.73 27.43 -25.03
N ASN A 162 -11.77 26.36 -24.24
CA ASN A 162 -12.99 25.91 -23.56
C ASN A 162 -13.06 26.29 -22.07
N ALA A 163 -11.92 26.64 -21.41
CA ALA A 163 -11.85 26.82 -19.96
C ALA A 163 -11.40 28.21 -19.49
N ALA A 164 -10.73 29.02 -20.33
CA ALA A 164 -10.20 30.31 -19.89
C ALA A 164 -11.27 31.22 -19.29
N GLY A 165 -11.01 31.72 -18.06
CA GLY A 165 -11.93 32.63 -17.36
C GLY A 165 -13.22 31.98 -16.84
N ARG A 166 -13.35 30.67 -16.87
CA ARG A 166 -14.54 29.89 -16.47
C ARG A 166 -14.26 29.01 -15.27
N ILE A 167 -15.30 28.61 -14.55
CA ILE A 167 -15.25 27.48 -13.62
C ILE A 167 -15.64 26.22 -14.40
N VAL A 168 -14.73 25.28 -14.48
CA VAL A 168 -14.93 24.02 -15.21
C VAL A 168 -15.65 23.02 -14.30
N VAL A 169 -16.68 22.37 -14.85
CA VAL A 169 -17.36 21.21 -14.25
C VAL A 169 -16.89 19.98 -15.00
N ARG A 170 -16.23 19.09 -14.30
CA ARG A 170 -15.55 17.92 -14.86
C ARG A 170 -16.08 16.63 -14.24
N PRO A 171 -16.66 15.70 -15.00
CA PRO A 171 -16.92 14.35 -14.50
C PRO A 171 -15.61 13.69 -14.03
N ALA A 172 -15.66 13.07 -12.89
CA ALA A 172 -14.52 12.37 -12.30
C ALA A 172 -14.97 11.00 -11.70
N PRO A 173 -15.56 10.12 -12.54
CA PRO A 173 -15.96 8.80 -12.06
C PRO A 173 -14.74 7.99 -11.63
N ALA A 174 -14.96 6.97 -10.80
CA ALA A 174 -13.96 5.93 -10.60
C ALA A 174 -13.59 5.30 -11.94
N GLY A 175 -12.34 4.94 -12.11
CA GLY A 175 -11.93 4.15 -13.27
C GLY A 175 -12.57 2.79 -13.24
N SER A 176 -12.83 2.22 -14.41
CA SER A 176 -13.42 0.88 -14.52
C SER A 176 -12.71 0.07 -15.58
N VAL A 177 -12.50 -1.20 -15.29
CA VAL A 177 -11.87 -2.15 -16.20
C VAL A 177 -12.46 -3.54 -15.96
N PRO A 178 -12.74 -4.34 -17.01
CA PRO A 178 -13.18 -5.72 -16.81
C PRO A 178 -12.18 -6.51 -15.96
N ASN A 179 -12.66 -7.34 -15.03
CA ASN A 179 -11.79 -8.16 -14.19
C ASN A 179 -10.81 -9.01 -15.01
N VAL A 180 -11.28 -9.55 -16.16
CA VAL A 180 -10.44 -10.30 -17.09
C VAL A 180 -9.25 -9.49 -17.64
N ASP A 181 -9.42 -8.19 -17.79
CA ASP A 181 -8.38 -7.30 -18.30
C ASP A 181 -7.51 -6.70 -17.18
N PHE A 182 -8.01 -6.70 -15.93
CA PHE A 182 -7.28 -6.17 -14.78
C PHE A 182 -6.50 -7.24 -14.01
N PHE A 183 -7.15 -8.34 -13.64
CA PHE A 183 -6.53 -9.35 -12.79
C PHE A 183 -5.68 -10.36 -13.57
N LEU A 184 -6.16 -10.85 -14.73
CA LEU A 184 -5.47 -11.92 -15.45
C LEU A 184 -4.13 -11.50 -16.07
N PRO A 185 -3.97 -10.30 -16.67
CA PRO A 185 -2.69 -9.90 -17.26
C PRO A 185 -1.56 -9.74 -16.25
N VAL A 186 -1.89 -9.45 -14.98
CA VAL A 186 -0.89 -9.23 -13.93
C VAL A 186 -0.45 -10.53 -13.23
N VAL A 187 -1.18 -11.63 -13.42
CA VAL A 187 -0.82 -12.93 -12.83
C VAL A 187 0.52 -13.40 -13.39
N SER A 188 1.50 -13.59 -12.50
CA SER A 188 2.80 -14.14 -12.89
C SER A 188 3.00 -15.57 -12.39
N TRP A 189 2.55 -15.89 -11.17
CA TRP A 189 2.87 -17.18 -10.54
C TRP A 189 1.67 -17.92 -9.95
N LEU A 190 0.70 -17.20 -9.36
CA LEU A 190 -0.43 -17.83 -8.68
C LEU A 190 -1.65 -16.92 -8.67
N VAL A 191 -2.82 -17.51 -8.89
CA VAL A 191 -4.11 -17.03 -8.39
C VAL A 191 -4.56 -18.03 -7.33
N TYR A 192 -4.70 -17.58 -6.09
CA TYR A 192 -5.23 -18.40 -5.01
C TYR A 192 -6.65 -17.95 -4.69
N ASP A 193 -7.61 -18.56 -5.35
CA ASP A 193 -9.04 -18.31 -5.21
C ASP A 193 -9.81 -19.64 -5.26
N PRO A 194 -9.64 -20.54 -4.26
CA PRO A 194 -10.23 -21.87 -4.28
C PRO A 194 -11.78 -21.85 -4.27
N GLN A 195 -12.40 -20.73 -3.87
CA GLN A 195 -13.85 -20.55 -3.93
C GLN A 195 -14.33 -19.96 -5.26
N ASN A 196 -13.41 -19.63 -6.16
CA ASN A 196 -13.72 -19.07 -7.48
C ASN A 196 -14.60 -17.81 -7.41
N THR A 197 -14.21 -16.87 -6.55
CA THR A 197 -14.93 -15.62 -6.28
C THR A 197 -14.41 -14.43 -7.08
N ILE A 198 -13.26 -14.55 -7.75
CA ILE A 198 -12.75 -13.55 -8.71
C ILE A 198 -13.46 -13.82 -10.04
N ASP A 199 -14.63 -13.20 -10.23
CA ASP A 199 -15.43 -13.37 -11.44
C ASP A 199 -14.83 -12.58 -12.61
N PRO A 200 -14.33 -13.24 -13.68
CA PRO A 200 -13.73 -12.55 -14.81
C PRO A 200 -14.74 -11.71 -15.63
N THR A 201 -16.04 -11.96 -15.48
CA THR A 201 -17.09 -11.24 -16.22
C THR A 201 -17.52 -9.93 -15.57
N GLN A 202 -17.17 -9.73 -14.29
CA GLN A 202 -17.45 -8.50 -13.57
C GLN A 202 -16.47 -7.39 -13.94
N THR A 203 -16.82 -6.16 -13.57
CA THR A 203 -15.99 -4.97 -13.76
C THR A 203 -15.37 -4.56 -12.42
N PHE A 204 -14.06 -4.41 -12.42
CA PHE A 204 -13.34 -3.78 -11.31
C PHE A 204 -13.45 -2.27 -11.43
N PHE A 205 -13.71 -1.61 -10.32
CA PHE A 205 -13.73 -0.15 -10.19
C PHE A 205 -12.67 0.29 -9.19
N GLY A 206 -12.04 1.44 -9.46
CA GLY A 206 -11.08 2.01 -8.53
C GLY A 206 -10.67 3.42 -8.93
N ASP A 207 -10.60 4.32 -7.96
CA ASP A 207 -10.20 5.71 -8.20
C ASP A 207 -8.76 5.80 -8.71
N PHE A 208 -7.87 4.93 -8.23
CA PHE A 208 -6.47 4.90 -8.67
C PHE A 208 -6.30 4.65 -10.17
N ILE A 209 -7.27 4.00 -10.85
CA ILE A 209 -7.23 3.77 -12.31
C ILE A 209 -7.22 5.11 -13.06
N ASN A 210 -7.99 6.09 -12.58
CA ASN A 210 -8.12 7.42 -13.20
C ASN A 210 -7.28 8.50 -12.48
N TYR A 211 -6.40 8.11 -11.56
CA TYR A 211 -5.57 9.05 -10.78
C TYR A 211 -4.79 10.02 -11.67
N ASN A 212 -4.06 9.50 -12.66
CA ASN A 212 -3.26 10.32 -13.57
C ASN A 212 -4.11 11.23 -14.47
N ALA A 213 -5.33 10.82 -14.80
CA ALA A 213 -6.27 11.68 -15.55
C ALA A 213 -6.67 12.91 -14.71
N ARG A 214 -6.96 12.73 -13.41
CA ARG A 214 -7.26 13.85 -12.49
C ARG A 214 -6.07 14.78 -12.30
N VAL A 215 -4.86 14.23 -12.18
CA VAL A 215 -3.61 15.02 -12.16
C VAL A 215 -3.46 15.85 -13.45
N ALA A 216 -3.72 15.25 -14.61
CA ALA A 216 -3.66 15.95 -15.89
C ALA A 216 -4.72 17.05 -15.99
N ASP A 217 -5.96 16.80 -15.57
CA ASP A 217 -7.05 17.79 -15.57
C ASP A 217 -6.73 19.03 -14.70
N LEU A 218 -6.12 18.82 -13.51
CA LEU A 218 -5.68 19.93 -12.65
C LEU A 218 -4.61 20.79 -13.31
N ARG A 219 -3.61 20.17 -13.94
CA ARG A 219 -2.53 20.86 -14.67
C ARG A 219 -3.07 21.59 -15.89
N ASP A 220 -3.95 20.93 -16.66
CA ASP A 220 -4.56 21.50 -17.85
C ASP A 220 -5.49 22.68 -17.49
N ALA A 221 -6.30 22.57 -16.42
CA ALA A 221 -7.17 23.64 -15.94
C ALA A 221 -6.36 24.87 -15.49
N ALA A 222 -5.28 24.68 -14.73
CA ALA A 222 -4.37 25.75 -14.33
C ALA A 222 -3.75 26.42 -15.56
N SER A 223 -3.19 25.65 -16.49
CA SER A 223 -2.54 26.14 -17.71
C SER A 223 -3.52 26.85 -18.65
N ALA A 224 -4.77 26.40 -18.68
CA ALA A 224 -5.84 27.01 -19.47
C ALA A 224 -6.36 28.34 -18.90
N GLY A 225 -5.98 28.71 -17.68
CA GLY A 225 -6.48 29.93 -17.00
C GLY A 225 -7.92 29.75 -16.50
N ALA A 226 -8.33 28.55 -16.15
CA ALA A 226 -9.60 28.31 -15.48
C ALA A 226 -9.66 29.05 -14.15
N LYS A 227 -10.85 29.51 -13.76
CA LYS A 227 -11.07 30.19 -12.47
C LYS A 227 -11.35 29.22 -11.33
N GLY A 228 -11.62 27.97 -11.63
CA GLY A 228 -11.82 26.89 -10.70
C GLY A 228 -12.17 25.59 -11.41
N LEU A 229 -12.06 24.47 -10.71
CA LEU A 229 -12.37 23.14 -11.20
C LEU A 229 -13.28 22.44 -10.19
N LEU A 230 -14.43 21.96 -10.65
CA LEU A 230 -15.39 21.19 -9.88
C LEU A 230 -15.38 19.76 -10.42
N PHE A 231 -14.73 18.85 -9.72
CA PHE A 231 -14.81 17.42 -10.00
C PHE A 231 -16.14 16.87 -9.51
N VAL A 232 -16.90 16.24 -10.37
CA VAL A 232 -18.15 15.57 -10.04
C VAL A 232 -17.91 14.07 -10.00
N LYS A 233 -17.96 13.52 -8.79
CA LYS A 233 -17.88 12.08 -8.57
C LYS A 233 -19.25 11.43 -8.77
N ASP A 234 -19.23 10.16 -9.14
CA ASP A 234 -20.40 9.32 -9.40
C ASP A 234 -20.97 8.67 -8.11
N LEU A 235 -20.66 9.24 -6.95
CA LEU A 235 -21.06 8.79 -5.63
C LEU A 235 -21.83 9.89 -4.87
N PRO A 236 -22.66 9.53 -3.89
CA PRO A 236 -23.34 10.52 -3.05
C PRO A 236 -22.32 11.23 -2.17
N ARG A 237 -22.51 12.54 -1.98
CA ARG A 237 -21.60 13.39 -1.19
C ARG A 237 -21.26 12.81 0.19
N ARG A 238 -22.19 12.09 0.85
CA ARG A 238 -21.93 11.48 2.17
C ARG A 238 -20.78 10.48 2.18
N GLN A 239 -20.54 9.77 1.06
CA GLN A 239 -19.44 8.83 0.91
C GLN A 239 -18.12 9.48 0.48
N LEU A 240 -18.17 10.74 0.04
CA LEU A 240 -17.03 11.52 -0.45
C LEU A 240 -16.56 12.59 0.55
N THR A 241 -17.13 12.63 1.77
CA THR A 241 -16.75 13.65 2.74
C THR A 241 -15.28 13.53 3.12
N ASN A 242 -14.53 14.59 2.85
CA ASN A 242 -13.07 14.66 3.01
C ASN A 242 -12.28 13.70 2.07
N HIS A 243 -12.85 13.31 0.94
CA HIS A 243 -12.12 12.60 -0.12
C HIS A 243 -10.74 13.24 -0.36
N TYR A 244 -9.69 12.43 -0.42
CA TYR A 244 -8.31 12.94 -0.44
C TYR A 244 -7.54 12.36 -1.62
N GLU A 245 -7.68 12.99 -2.77
CA GLU A 245 -7.01 12.65 -4.03
C GLU A 245 -6.92 13.91 -4.91
N PRO A 246 -5.87 14.07 -5.75
CA PRO A 246 -4.61 13.38 -5.73
C PRO A 246 -3.69 13.89 -4.60
N TYR A 247 -2.79 13.04 -4.12
CA TYR A 247 -1.91 13.31 -2.97
C TYR A 247 -0.44 13.58 -3.36
N GLU A 248 -0.24 14.38 -4.40
CA GLU A 248 1.10 14.71 -4.94
C GLU A 248 1.95 15.63 -4.04
N GLY A 249 1.34 16.35 -3.10
CA GLY A 249 2.05 17.34 -2.28
C GLY A 249 2.48 18.61 -3.02
N THR A 250 2.04 18.79 -4.27
CA THR A 250 2.43 19.91 -5.14
C THR A 250 1.22 20.84 -5.38
N PRO A 251 1.38 22.19 -5.25
CA PRO A 251 0.33 23.14 -5.54
C PRO A 251 -0.17 23.03 -7.01
N TRP A 252 -1.48 22.98 -7.19
CA TRP A 252 -2.09 22.85 -8.52
C TRP A 252 -2.27 24.16 -9.26
N ASN A 253 -2.16 25.31 -8.55
CA ASN A 253 -2.35 26.66 -9.11
C ASN A 253 -3.75 26.88 -9.73
N VAL A 254 -4.74 26.17 -9.26
CA VAL A 254 -6.17 26.32 -9.57
C VAL A 254 -6.99 25.93 -8.35
N PRO A 255 -8.03 26.72 -7.96
CA PRO A 255 -8.98 26.29 -6.93
C PRO A 255 -9.77 25.10 -7.43
N ALA A 256 -9.83 24.02 -6.63
CA ALA A 256 -10.51 22.79 -7.03
C ALA A 256 -11.21 22.11 -5.84
N VAL A 257 -12.39 21.54 -6.11
CA VAL A 257 -13.20 20.83 -5.11
C VAL A 257 -13.88 19.61 -5.72
N TYR A 258 -14.27 18.66 -4.85
CA TYR A 258 -15.11 17.53 -5.20
C TYR A 258 -16.57 17.78 -4.85
N LEU A 259 -17.46 17.38 -5.74
CA LEU A 259 -18.91 17.36 -5.60
C LEU A 259 -19.42 15.93 -5.71
N GLY A 260 -20.54 15.64 -5.07
CA GLY A 260 -21.24 14.38 -5.27
C GLY A 260 -22.15 14.40 -6.50
N SER A 261 -22.73 13.25 -6.79
CA SER A 261 -23.60 13.02 -7.94
C SER A 261 -24.87 13.90 -7.92
N ASP A 262 -25.46 14.20 -6.75
CA ASP A 262 -26.62 15.06 -6.61
C ASP A 262 -26.32 16.52 -7.00
N GLU A 263 -25.19 17.05 -6.53
CA GLU A 263 -24.72 18.40 -6.87
C GLU A 263 -24.34 18.48 -8.34
N GLY A 264 -23.70 17.43 -8.87
CA GLY A 264 -23.38 17.31 -10.29
C GLY A 264 -24.63 17.35 -11.18
N LYS A 265 -25.68 16.61 -10.80
CA LYS A 265 -26.97 16.63 -11.49
C LYS A 265 -27.60 18.02 -11.45
N THR A 266 -27.61 18.68 -10.29
CA THR A 266 -28.15 20.01 -10.13
C THR A 266 -27.47 21.01 -11.09
N ILE A 267 -26.13 20.95 -11.22
CA ILE A 267 -25.39 21.82 -12.15
C ILE A 267 -25.69 21.43 -13.58
N SER A 268 -25.76 20.15 -13.92
CA SER A 268 -26.08 19.69 -15.28
C SER A 268 -27.47 20.16 -15.74
N ASP A 269 -28.48 20.03 -14.87
CA ASP A 269 -29.85 20.49 -15.16
C ASP A 269 -29.88 22.03 -15.37
N ALA A 270 -29.11 22.76 -14.53
CA ALA A 270 -28.98 24.20 -14.69
C ALA A 270 -28.36 24.61 -16.06
N LEU A 271 -27.28 23.95 -16.44
CA LEU A 271 -26.61 24.20 -17.73
C LEU A 271 -27.51 23.82 -18.92
N ALA A 272 -28.30 22.75 -18.79
CA ALA A 272 -29.26 22.34 -19.82
C ALA A 272 -30.49 23.29 -19.96
N SER A 273 -30.77 24.12 -18.95
CA SER A 273 -31.92 25.03 -18.95
C SER A 273 -31.83 26.16 -20.01
N GLY A 274 -30.67 26.41 -20.59
CA GLY A 274 -30.40 27.51 -21.51
C GLY A 274 -30.28 28.88 -20.84
N ALA A 275 -30.48 29.00 -19.53
CA ALA A 275 -30.27 30.23 -18.78
C ALA A 275 -28.76 30.49 -18.56
N PRO A 276 -28.30 31.72 -18.36
CA PRO A 276 -26.94 32.00 -17.93
C PRO A 276 -26.66 31.37 -16.59
N VAL A 277 -25.61 30.52 -16.54
CA VAL A 277 -25.19 29.83 -15.32
C VAL A 277 -23.78 30.28 -14.90
N SER A 278 -23.63 30.67 -13.64
CA SER A 278 -22.34 31.04 -13.09
C SER A 278 -22.16 30.42 -11.68
N GLY A 279 -20.93 30.25 -11.29
CA GLY A 279 -20.57 29.78 -9.95
C GLY A 279 -19.76 30.82 -9.19
N ARG A 280 -19.90 30.82 -7.85
CA ARG A 280 -18.97 31.47 -6.94
C ARG A 280 -18.36 30.40 -6.04
N LEU A 281 -17.08 30.15 -6.22
CA LEU A 281 -16.30 29.20 -5.42
C LEU A 281 -15.44 29.95 -4.42
N THR A 282 -15.49 29.52 -3.15
CA THR A 282 -14.58 29.93 -2.10
C THR A 282 -13.86 28.72 -1.57
N LEU A 283 -12.54 28.79 -1.48
CA LEU A 283 -11.67 27.78 -0.84
C LEU A 283 -10.64 28.50 0.00
N HIS A 284 -10.72 28.33 1.31
CA HIS A 284 -9.71 28.83 2.26
C HIS A 284 -8.78 27.69 2.65
N ALA A 285 -7.52 27.85 2.39
CA ALA A 285 -6.48 26.91 2.76
C ALA A 285 -5.18 27.65 3.15
N THR A 286 -4.31 26.98 3.88
CA THR A 286 -3.00 27.51 4.28
C THR A 286 -1.91 26.50 3.98
N PHE A 287 -0.71 27.01 3.69
CA PHE A 287 0.51 26.22 3.64
C PHE A 287 1.33 26.51 4.91
N SER A 288 1.91 25.47 5.49
CA SER A 288 2.77 25.59 6.67
C SER A 288 3.88 24.55 6.62
N GLN A 289 5.08 24.95 6.97
CA GLN A 289 6.16 24.00 7.19
C GLN A 289 5.89 23.21 8.47
N VAL A 290 5.94 21.90 8.38
CA VAL A 290 5.75 20.99 9.49
C VAL A 290 6.81 19.90 9.45
N ASP A 291 7.15 19.41 10.63
CA ASP A 291 8.05 18.29 10.80
C ASP A 291 7.26 16.99 10.93
N THR A 292 7.74 15.94 10.24
CA THR A 292 7.13 14.60 10.27
C THR A 292 8.22 13.53 10.23
N PRO A 293 8.23 12.55 11.16
CA PRO A 293 9.27 11.55 11.21
C PRO A 293 8.90 10.26 10.49
N THR A 294 9.89 9.63 9.87
CA THR A 294 9.92 8.19 9.64
C THR A 294 10.42 7.49 10.91
N ILE A 295 9.73 6.46 11.37
CA ILE A 295 10.13 5.68 12.54
C ILE A 295 10.88 4.43 12.07
N ARG A 296 11.93 4.07 12.80
CA ARG A 296 12.63 2.78 12.65
C ARG A 296 12.67 2.06 13.99
N ALA A 297 12.36 0.77 14.00
CA ALA A 297 12.49 -0.07 15.17
C ALA A 297 13.25 -1.34 14.80
N THR A 298 14.46 -1.49 15.37
CA THR A 298 15.35 -2.62 15.07
C THR A 298 15.37 -3.61 16.22
N ILE A 299 15.05 -4.87 15.96
CA ILE A 299 15.15 -5.98 16.91
C ILE A 299 16.36 -6.85 16.52
N PRO A 300 17.45 -6.85 17.29
CA PRO A 300 18.66 -7.57 16.93
C PRO A 300 18.46 -9.08 16.88
N GLY A 301 19.00 -9.71 15.84
CA GLY A 301 19.17 -11.15 15.70
C GLY A 301 20.63 -11.60 15.87
N GLN A 302 20.90 -12.86 15.51
CA GLN A 302 22.26 -13.44 15.53
C GLN A 302 23.16 -12.83 14.45
N SER A 303 22.57 -12.46 13.28
CA SER A 303 23.24 -11.76 12.19
C SER A 303 22.82 -10.30 12.16
N PRO A 304 23.75 -9.38 11.84
CA PRO A 304 23.41 -7.97 11.58
C PRO A 304 22.67 -7.76 10.24
N GLN A 305 22.65 -8.76 9.35
CA GLN A 305 21.87 -8.70 8.13
C GLN A 305 20.38 -8.59 8.45
N ARG A 306 19.68 -7.65 7.81
CA ARG A 306 18.30 -7.30 8.17
C ARG A 306 17.29 -7.82 7.16
N ILE A 307 16.15 -8.25 7.71
CA ILE A 307 14.87 -8.24 7.01
C ILE A 307 14.22 -6.90 7.36
N VAL A 308 13.77 -6.16 6.37
CA VAL A 308 13.02 -4.92 6.55
C VAL A 308 11.54 -5.20 6.38
N VAL A 309 10.72 -4.77 7.33
CA VAL A 309 9.25 -4.80 7.23
C VAL A 309 8.76 -3.37 7.22
N ASP A 310 7.93 -3.01 6.25
CA ASP A 310 7.59 -1.64 5.94
C ASP A 310 6.08 -1.43 5.82
N SER A 311 5.61 -0.26 6.29
CA SER A 311 4.27 0.30 6.03
C SER A 311 4.23 1.74 6.50
N HIS A 312 3.53 2.61 5.76
CA HIS A 312 3.48 4.05 6.02
C HIS A 312 2.62 4.46 7.23
N THR A 313 2.61 5.75 7.57
CA THR A 313 1.94 6.31 8.75
C THR A 313 0.92 7.39 8.44
N ASP A 314 0.69 7.68 7.20
CA ASP A 314 -0.26 8.68 6.71
C ASP A 314 -1.25 8.02 5.74
N GLY A 315 -2.52 8.37 5.86
CA GLY A 315 -3.57 7.69 5.10
C GLY A 315 -4.89 8.46 5.10
N THR A 316 -5.83 7.93 4.34
CA THR A 316 -7.19 8.49 4.22
C THR A 316 -8.16 7.88 5.20
N ASN A 317 -8.04 6.59 5.50
CA ASN A 317 -8.97 5.84 6.34
C ASN A 317 -8.26 4.71 7.10
N ALA A 318 -9.04 3.87 7.78
CA ALA A 318 -8.48 2.81 8.63
C ALA A 318 -7.92 1.61 7.85
N VAL A 319 -8.15 1.49 6.55
CA VAL A 319 -7.63 0.41 5.71
C VAL A 319 -6.24 0.77 5.18
N GLU A 320 -6.08 2.02 4.79
CA GLU A 320 -4.95 2.53 4.02
C GLU A 320 -3.58 2.22 4.65
N ASP A 321 -3.42 2.47 5.93
CA ASP A 321 -2.14 2.31 6.64
C ASP A 321 -2.20 1.35 7.84
N ASN A 322 -3.17 0.44 7.86
CA ASN A 322 -3.30 -0.55 8.93
C ASN A 322 -2.16 -1.58 8.99
N GLY A 323 -1.36 -1.68 7.94
CA GLY A 323 -0.12 -2.44 7.94
C GLY A 323 0.81 -2.05 9.08
N SER A 324 0.91 -0.76 9.42
CA SER A 324 1.67 -0.27 10.56
C SER A 324 1.15 -0.83 11.92
N VAL A 325 -0.17 -1.04 12.06
CA VAL A 325 -0.74 -1.71 13.24
C VAL A 325 -0.33 -3.17 13.31
N ALA A 326 -0.38 -3.88 12.17
CA ALA A 326 0.07 -5.27 12.07
C ALA A 326 1.57 -5.40 12.37
N MET A 327 2.40 -4.47 11.86
CA MET A 327 3.83 -4.43 12.13
C MET A 327 4.16 -4.29 13.62
N VAL A 328 3.38 -3.50 14.37
CA VAL A 328 3.51 -3.42 15.83
C VAL A 328 3.26 -4.79 16.48
N ALA A 329 2.26 -5.54 16.01
CA ALA A 329 1.98 -6.90 16.52
C ALA A 329 3.11 -7.87 16.17
N ILE A 330 3.61 -7.86 14.93
CA ILE A 330 4.76 -8.67 14.50
C ILE A 330 6.00 -8.32 15.33
N ALA A 331 6.28 -7.02 15.55
CA ALA A 331 7.42 -6.58 16.33
C ALA A 331 7.38 -7.11 17.78
N ARG A 332 6.20 -7.12 18.42
CA ARG A 332 6.02 -7.71 19.74
C ARG A 332 6.29 -9.20 19.75
N TYR A 333 5.78 -9.93 18.76
CA TYR A 333 6.03 -11.36 18.60
C TYR A 333 7.53 -11.64 18.42
N ILE A 334 8.20 -10.97 17.49
CA ILE A 334 9.64 -11.14 17.22
C ILE A 334 10.47 -10.76 18.45
N GLY A 335 10.12 -9.69 19.17
CA GLY A 335 10.78 -9.28 20.40
C GLY A 335 10.67 -10.32 21.53
N ALA A 336 9.56 -11.05 21.58
CA ALA A 336 9.33 -12.10 22.58
C ALA A 336 10.05 -13.41 22.27
N LEU A 337 10.47 -13.65 21.02
CA LEU A 337 11.22 -14.85 20.65
C LEU A 337 12.58 -14.91 21.39
N PRO A 338 13.05 -16.11 21.78
CA PRO A 338 14.42 -16.29 22.23
C PRO A 338 15.42 -15.78 21.19
N GLY A 339 16.54 -15.19 21.60
CA GLY A 339 17.57 -14.68 20.69
C GLY A 339 18.10 -15.74 19.70
N ALA A 340 18.13 -17.01 20.11
CA ALA A 340 18.50 -18.14 19.25
C ALA A 340 17.49 -18.37 18.10
N CYS A 341 16.24 -17.90 18.24
CA CYS A 341 15.20 -18.00 17.23
C CYS A 341 15.06 -16.74 16.35
N ARG A 342 16.01 -15.84 16.43
CA ARG A 342 16.14 -14.66 15.56
C ARG A 342 17.44 -14.76 14.76
N PRO A 343 17.49 -15.56 13.68
CA PRO A 343 18.75 -15.74 12.93
C PRO A 343 19.25 -14.43 12.31
N ARG A 344 18.33 -13.53 11.91
CA ARG A 344 18.64 -12.19 11.41
C ARG A 344 17.98 -11.12 12.24
N THR A 345 18.54 -9.93 12.14
CA THR A 345 17.94 -8.70 12.66
C THR A 345 16.67 -8.40 11.86
N VAL A 346 15.59 -7.99 12.54
CA VAL A 346 14.38 -7.50 11.90
C VAL A 346 14.28 -5.99 12.15
N GLU A 347 14.16 -5.24 11.08
CA GLU A 347 13.94 -3.79 11.12
C GLU A 347 12.54 -3.48 10.63
N PHE A 348 11.76 -2.79 11.46
CA PHE A 348 10.44 -2.27 11.13
C PHE A 348 10.61 -0.79 10.77
N VAL A 349 10.20 -0.42 9.58
CA VAL A 349 10.26 0.95 9.08
C VAL A 349 8.85 1.46 8.85
N PHE A 350 8.55 2.64 9.37
CA PHE A 350 7.26 3.30 9.26
C PHE A 350 7.46 4.64 8.55
N PRO A 351 7.52 4.64 7.22
CA PRO A 351 7.73 5.87 6.46
C PRO A 351 6.63 6.89 6.70
N THR A 352 7.01 8.15 6.61
CA THR A 352 6.10 9.26 6.45
C THR A 352 6.05 9.69 4.98
N ALA A 353 5.15 10.57 4.62
CA ALA A 353 5.09 11.19 3.30
C ALA A 353 4.67 10.26 2.14
N HIS A 354 3.91 9.20 2.41
CA HIS A 354 3.21 8.46 1.37
C HIS A 354 2.18 9.35 0.65
N PHE A 355 1.42 10.15 1.42
CA PHE A 355 0.46 11.15 0.91
C PHE A 355 1.10 12.52 0.59
N TYR A 356 2.40 12.53 0.29
CA TYR A 356 3.17 13.68 -0.14
C TYR A 356 4.28 13.24 -1.10
N GLN A 357 3.88 12.73 -2.26
CA GLN A 357 4.77 12.02 -3.18
C GLN A 357 5.89 12.90 -3.78
N ARG A 358 5.66 14.22 -3.87
CA ARG A 358 6.66 15.18 -4.36
C ARG A 358 7.20 16.03 -3.22
N VAL A 359 8.03 15.44 -2.39
CA VAL A 359 8.75 16.18 -1.35
C VAL A 359 9.90 16.94 -2.02
N ALA A 360 9.92 18.27 -1.91
CA ALA A 360 10.85 19.14 -2.63
C ALA A 360 12.34 18.82 -2.39
N ASP A 361 12.67 18.27 -1.23
CA ASP A 361 14.03 17.86 -0.87
C ASP A 361 14.31 16.36 -1.10
N LEU A 362 13.27 15.61 -1.44
CA LEU A 362 13.34 14.19 -1.75
C LEU A 362 13.12 14.06 -3.27
N THR A 363 14.19 13.87 -4.00
CA THR A 363 14.22 13.81 -5.46
C THR A 363 13.46 12.61 -6.05
N HIS A 364 12.53 12.02 -5.30
CA HIS A 364 11.78 10.82 -5.68
C HIS A 364 10.29 10.93 -5.43
N ARG A 365 9.50 10.35 -6.33
CA ARG A 365 8.03 10.36 -6.32
C ARG A 365 7.38 9.55 -5.19
N HIS A 366 8.13 8.69 -4.50
CA HIS A 366 7.58 7.78 -3.51
C HIS A 366 7.82 8.22 -2.06
N GLY A 367 7.88 9.51 -1.82
CA GLY A 367 7.95 10.07 -0.47
C GLY A 367 8.98 9.39 0.43
N GLY A 368 8.56 9.01 1.64
CA GLY A 368 9.42 8.39 2.63
C GLY A 368 9.98 7.03 2.22
N ALA A 369 9.18 6.16 1.60
CA ALA A 369 9.64 4.84 1.14
C ALA A 369 10.73 4.93 0.08
N GLY A 370 10.66 5.90 -0.83
CA GLY A 370 11.72 6.14 -1.83
C GLY A 370 13.06 6.54 -1.21
N VAL A 371 13.03 7.35 -0.12
CA VAL A 371 14.25 7.70 0.63
C VAL A 371 14.83 6.45 1.30
N ILE A 372 13.99 5.67 1.95
CA ILE A 372 14.41 4.44 2.63
C ILE A 372 14.98 3.42 1.63
N ALA A 373 14.30 3.22 0.50
CA ALA A 373 14.77 2.30 -0.55
C ALA A 373 16.18 2.65 -1.03
N ARG A 374 16.48 3.94 -1.21
CA ARG A 374 17.81 4.42 -1.59
C ARG A 374 18.86 4.17 -0.52
N GLN A 375 18.51 4.36 0.77
CA GLN A 375 19.42 4.05 1.86
C GLN A 375 19.72 2.55 1.92
N LEU A 376 18.68 1.72 1.78
CA LEU A 376 18.81 0.27 1.79
C LEU A 376 19.56 -0.27 0.55
N ASP A 377 19.45 0.39 -0.61
CA ASP A 377 20.20 0.04 -1.82
C ASP A 377 21.71 0.03 -1.56
N ALA A 378 22.24 1.10 -0.97
CA ALA A 378 23.66 1.19 -0.62
C ALA A 378 24.06 0.18 0.49
N GLU A 379 23.13 -0.23 1.33
CA GLU A 379 23.35 -1.22 2.39
C GLU A 379 23.28 -2.66 1.88
N TYR A 380 22.46 -2.90 0.86
CA TYR A 380 22.34 -4.21 0.20
C TYR A 380 23.69 -4.63 -0.42
N ASP A 381 24.39 -3.73 -1.09
CA ASP A 381 25.72 -4.00 -1.66
C ASP A 381 26.77 -4.36 -0.59
N ARG A 382 26.55 -3.95 0.66
CA ARG A 382 27.41 -4.32 1.81
C ARG A 382 26.96 -5.60 2.51
N GLY A 383 25.94 -6.28 2.01
CA GLY A 383 25.38 -7.50 2.61
C GLY A 383 24.60 -7.26 3.90
N LEU A 384 24.14 -6.03 4.16
CA LEU A 384 23.45 -5.65 5.39
C LEU A 384 21.92 -5.80 5.32
N VAL A 385 21.36 -5.98 4.13
CA VAL A 385 19.91 -6.18 3.89
C VAL A 385 19.72 -7.49 3.13
N SER A 386 18.78 -8.33 3.55
CA SER A 386 18.42 -9.55 2.82
C SER A 386 17.20 -9.35 1.95
N SER A 387 16.12 -8.80 2.52
CA SER A 387 14.83 -8.66 1.85
C SER A 387 13.99 -7.55 2.47
N VAL A 388 12.97 -7.12 1.74
CA VAL A 388 11.95 -6.15 2.17
C VAL A 388 10.57 -6.80 2.05
N LEU A 389 9.74 -6.66 3.08
CA LEU A 389 8.33 -7.04 3.10
C LEU A 389 7.50 -5.79 3.39
N VAL A 390 6.65 -5.39 2.45
CA VAL A 390 5.73 -4.27 2.61
C VAL A 390 4.33 -4.79 2.90
N LEU A 391 3.63 -4.18 3.85
CA LEU A 391 2.30 -4.58 4.29
C LEU A 391 1.34 -3.41 4.19
N GLU A 392 0.37 -3.48 3.28
CA GLU A 392 -0.65 -2.45 3.08
C GLU A 392 -2.05 -3.06 2.98
N HIS A 393 -3.07 -2.35 3.46
CA HIS A 393 -4.51 -2.63 3.28
C HIS A 393 -4.95 -4.01 3.79
N LEU A 394 -4.49 -4.41 4.97
CA LEU A 394 -4.79 -5.74 5.51
C LEU A 394 -6.27 -5.88 5.91
N GLY A 395 -6.84 -7.05 5.62
CA GLY A 395 -8.24 -7.35 5.91
C GLY A 395 -9.25 -6.52 5.13
N ALA A 396 -8.85 -5.86 4.06
CA ALA A 396 -9.73 -4.98 3.28
C ALA A 396 -10.98 -5.72 2.79
N ILE A 397 -12.15 -5.13 3.00
CA ILE A 397 -13.43 -5.59 2.46
C ILE A 397 -13.58 -5.07 1.03
N ASP A 398 -14.12 -5.90 0.15
CA ASP A 398 -14.45 -5.52 -1.21
C ASP A 398 -15.79 -4.75 -1.25
N TYR A 399 -15.80 -3.65 -1.97
CA TYR A 399 -16.96 -2.82 -2.20
C TYR A 399 -17.35 -2.86 -3.67
N GLU A 400 -18.63 -2.70 -3.94
CA GLU A 400 -19.16 -2.63 -5.29
C GLU A 400 -20.04 -1.39 -5.42
N GLN A 401 -19.95 -0.72 -6.56
CA GLN A 401 -20.80 0.43 -6.85
C GLN A 401 -22.16 -0.07 -7.34
N MET A 402 -23.16 0.09 -6.49
CA MET A 402 -24.54 -0.32 -6.72
C MET A 402 -25.42 0.90 -7.05
N PRO A 403 -26.55 0.72 -7.76
CA PRO A 403 -27.55 1.77 -7.86
C PRO A 403 -27.96 2.25 -6.47
N ARG A 404 -28.12 3.56 -6.31
CA ARG A 404 -28.48 4.15 -5.02
C ARG A 404 -29.87 3.68 -4.55
N SER A 405 -29.96 3.32 -3.29
CA SER A 405 -31.21 2.87 -2.64
C SER A 405 -32.30 3.96 -2.59
N ASP A 406 -31.91 5.25 -2.60
CA ASP A 406 -32.82 6.40 -2.59
C ASP A 406 -33.25 6.85 -4.01
N GLY A 407 -32.78 6.17 -5.08
CA GLY A 407 -33.08 6.50 -6.48
C GLY A 407 -32.40 7.76 -6.99
N GLY A 408 -31.43 8.30 -6.24
CA GLY A 408 -30.62 9.45 -6.69
C GLY A 408 -29.69 9.11 -7.86
N PRO A 409 -29.07 10.12 -8.48
CA PRO A 409 -28.11 9.91 -9.57
C PRO A 409 -26.83 9.25 -9.07
N GLY A 410 -26.12 8.54 -9.97
CA GLY A 410 -24.88 7.84 -9.67
C GLY A 410 -25.08 6.55 -8.89
N GLY A 411 -23.98 6.02 -8.37
CA GLY A 411 -23.95 4.82 -7.56
C GLY A 411 -23.80 5.09 -6.07
N GLU A 412 -23.72 4.02 -5.31
CA GLU A 412 -23.39 3.99 -3.89
C GLU A 412 -22.45 2.80 -3.63
N LEU A 413 -21.35 3.01 -2.93
CA LEU A 413 -20.45 1.94 -2.55
C LEU A 413 -21.04 1.13 -1.40
N LEU A 414 -21.25 -0.15 -1.63
CA LEU A 414 -21.75 -1.10 -0.64
C LEU A 414 -20.81 -2.31 -0.57
N PRO A 415 -20.60 -2.91 0.62
CA PRO A 415 -19.82 -4.14 0.74
C PRO A 415 -20.52 -5.28 0.01
N ASN A 416 -19.78 -6.03 -0.81
CA ASN A 416 -20.33 -7.18 -1.56
C ASN A 416 -20.20 -8.51 -0.79
N GLY A 417 -19.70 -8.49 0.45
CA GLY A 417 -19.53 -9.66 1.30
C GLY A 417 -18.24 -10.44 1.05
N LEU A 418 -17.37 -9.95 0.17
CA LEU A 418 -16.07 -10.54 -0.13
C LEU A 418 -14.95 -9.70 0.49
N ARG A 419 -13.78 -10.30 0.65
CA ARG A 419 -12.55 -9.53 0.87
C ARG A 419 -12.07 -8.93 -0.44
N ALA A 420 -11.40 -7.79 -0.39
CA ALA A 420 -10.75 -7.23 -1.55
C ALA A 420 -9.69 -8.20 -2.11
N VAL A 421 -9.46 -8.16 -3.42
CA VAL A 421 -8.38 -8.95 -4.02
C VAL A 421 -7.06 -8.41 -3.50
N GLN A 422 -6.23 -9.33 -2.99
CA GLN A 422 -4.90 -9.01 -2.51
C GLN A 422 -3.86 -9.31 -3.59
N PHE A 423 -3.00 -8.36 -3.84
CA PHE A 423 -1.86 -8.49 -4.73
C PHE A 423 -0.59 -8.64 -3.91
N ILE A 424 0.26 -9.58 -4.27
CA ILE A 424 1.60 -9.71 -3.70
C ILE A 424 2.59 -9.62 -4.85
N GLY A 425 3.19 -8.44 -5.01
CA GLY A 425 4.31 -8.22 -5.91
C GLY A 425 5.56 -8.89 -5.35
N ILE A 426 6.25 -9.69 -6.15
CA ILE A 426 7.45 -10.41 -5.70
C ILE A 426 8.56 -10.20 -6.70
N THR A 427 9.71 -9.71 -6.26
CA THR A 427 10.93 -9.71 -7.09
C THR A 427 11.19 -11.13 -7.60
N PRO A 428 11.52 -11.32 -8.89
CA PRO A 428 11.74 -12.64 -9.50
C PRO A 428 12.86 -13.43 -8.80
N SER A 429 12.47 -14.23 -7.81
CA SER A 429 13.31 -15.13 -7.04
C SER A 429 12.54 -16.44 -6.82
N PRO A 430 13.02 -17.58 -7.32
CA PRO A 430 12.33 -18.86 -7.15
C PRO A 430 12.08 -19.22 -5.68
N SER A 431 13.01 -18.90 -4.79
CA SER A 431 12.86 -19.17 -3.36
C SER A 431 11.81 -18.27 -2.70
N LEU A 432 11.76 -16.96 -3.04
CA LEU A 432 10.72 -16.06 -2.54
C LEU A 432 9.34 -16.48 -3.04
N VAL A 433 9.20 -16.73 -4.36
CA VAL A 433 7.93 -17.16 -4.95
C VAL A 433 7.44 -18.45 -4.30
N ALA A 434 8.32 -19.45 -4.11
CA ALA A 434 7.96 -20.70 -3.45
C ALA A 434 7.52 -20.48 -1.99
N THR A 435 8.28 -19.67 -1.25
CA THR A 435 8.00 -19.35 0.15
C THR A 435 6.66 -18.63 0.31
N VAL A 436 6.41 -17.59 -0.48
CA VAL A 436 5.15 -16.84 -0.42
C VAL A 436 3.98 -17.73 -0.86
N THR A 437 4.15 -18.54 -1.92
CA THR A 437 3.12 -19.49 -2.36
C THR A 437 2.73 -20.48 -1.27
N GLU A 438 3.71 -21.00 -0.54
CA GLU A 438 3.47 -21.91 0.58
C GLU A 438 2.71 -21.22 1.71
N VAL A 439 3.13 -20.01 2.10
CA VAL A 439 2.46 -19.21 3.15
C VAL A 439 1.02 -18.88 2.76
N VAL A 440 0.77 -18.43 1.54
CA VAL A 440 -0.58 -18.13 1.03
C VAL A 440 -1.50 -19.36 1.14
N ARG A 441 -1.00 -20.54 0.78
CA ARG A 441 -1.77 -21.79 0.86
C ARG A 441 -1.97 -22.29 2.29
N ASN A 442 -0.94 -22.21 3.14
CA ASN A 442 -1.00 -22.69 4.52
C ASN A 442 -2.00 -21.89 5.36
N HIS A 443 -2.15 -20.60 5.08
CA HIS A 443 -3.06 -19.70 5.78
C HIS A 443 -4.37 -19.43 5.03
N ASP A 444 -4.62 -20.17 3.93
CA ASP A 444 -5.83 -20.04 3.11
C ASP A 444 -6.16 -18.58 2.75
N LEU A 445 -5.14 -17.81 2.33
CA LEU A 445 -5.33 -16.41 1.94
C LEU A 445 -6.07 -16.32 0.60
N GLN A 446 -7.38 -16.47 0.66
CA GLN A 446 -8.30 -16.43 -0.47
C GLN A 446 -8.17 -15.13 -1.27
N ARG A 447 -8.53 -15.13 -2.57
CA ARG A 447 -8.49 -13.96 -3.47
C ARG A 447 -7.13 -13.28 -3.53
N THR A 448 -6.04 -14.08 -3.52
CA THR A 448 -4.66 -13.58 -3.59
C THR A 448 -4.04 -13.86 -4.95
N ILE A 449 -3.41 -12.84 -5.54
CA ILE A 449 -2.70 -12.91 -6.82
C ILE A 449 -1.22 -12.63 -6.57
N LEU A 450 -0.35 -13.56 -6.99
CA LEU A 450 1.10 -13.38 -6.98
C LEU A 450 1.57 -12.89 -8.35
N LEU A 451 2.25 -11.76 -8.36
CA LEU A 451 2.66 -11.06 -9.58
C LEU A 451 4.13 -10.61 -9.53
N GLN A 452 4.72 -10.48 -10.71
CA GLN A 452 6.04 -9.86 -10.87
C GLN A 452 5.96 -8.34 -10.88
N GLY A 453 4.83 -7.81 -11.32
CA GLY A 453 4.54 -6.40 -11.38
C GLY A 453 3.29 -6.13 -12.20
N ALA A 454 2.78 -4.91 -12.15
CA ALA A 454 1.56 -4.50 -12.82
C ALA A 454 1.74 -3.15 -13.55
N ASP A 455 1.05 -3.01 -14.67
CA ASP A 455 0.94 -1.71 -15.33
C ASP A 455 0.11 -0.76 -14.47
N ALA A 456 0.68 0.41 -14.18
CA ALA A 456 -0.10 1.50 -13.61
C ALA A 456 -0.54 2.44 -14.74
N PRO A 457 -1.82 2.81 -14.82
CA PRO A 457 -2.32 3.72 -15.85
C PRO A 457 -1.51 5.02 -15.87
N GLY A 458 -0.93 5.34 -17.03
CA GLY A 458 -0.12 6.55 -17.22
C GLY A 458 1.31 6.48 -16.64
N SER A 459 1.74 5.34 -16.10
CA SER A 459 3.14 5.13 -15.70
C SER A 459 4.03 4.92 -16.93
N THR A 460 5.24 5.47 -16.88
CA THR A 460 6.32 5.19 -17.86
C THR A 460 7.29 4.14 -17.35
N VAL A 461 7.08 3.66 -16.14
CA VAL A 461 7.89 2.60 -15.51
C VAL A 461 7.48 1.26 -16.09
N PRO A 462 8.42 0.38 -16.48
CA PRO A 462 8.10 -0.97 -16.92
C PRO A 462 7.26 -1.72 -15.88
N SER A 463 6.26 -2.49 -16.31
CA SER A 463 5.32 -3.18 -15.42
C SER A 463 6.00 -4.03 -14.35
N HIS A 464 7.06 -4.77 -14.71
CA HIS A 464 7.82 -5.59 -13.74
C HIS A 464 8.54 -4.79 -12.65
N CYS A 465 8.61 -3.48 -12.76
CA CYS A 465 9.20 -2.59 -11.75
C CYS A 465 8.17 -1.99 -10.80
N ASN A 466 6.86 -2.17 -11.07
CA ASN A 466 5.77 -1.56 -10.32
C ASN A 466 4.99 -2.63 -9.54
N PHE A 467 5.00 -2.54 -8.22
CA PHE A 467 4.25 -3.43 -7.33
C PHE A 467 2.93 -2.82 -6.82
N GLY A 468 2.68 -1.56 -7.15
CA GLY A 468 1.71 -0.74 -6.45
C GLY A 468 2.25 -0.31 -5.08
N GLY A 469 1.69 0.75 -4.49
CA GLY A 469 2.04 1.22 -3.14
C GLY A 469 3.54 1.31 -2.85
N GLU A 470 3.89 1.16 -1.59
CA GLU A 470 5.27 1.32 -1.10
C GLU A 470 6.23 0.18 -1.49
N GLY A 471 5.74 -0.92 -2.04
CA GLY A 471 6.60 -1.98 -2.59
C GLY A 471 7.39 -1.55 -3.82
N THR A 472 6.86 -0.60 -4.58
CA THR A 472 7.45 -0.13 -5.85
C THR A 472 8.86 0.44 -5.70
N PRO A 473 9.14 1.43 -4.82
CA PRO A 473 10.48 2.01 -4.72
C PRO A 473 11.55 0.99 -4.30
N TYR A 474 11.22 0.05 -3.44
CA TYR A 474 12.18 -1.01 -3.06
C TYR A 474 12.53 -1.91 -4.24
N ASN A 475 11.54 -2.32 -5.03
CA ASN A 475 11.77 -3.11 -6.23
C ASN A 475 12.57 -2.33 -7.29
N GLN A 476 12.30 -1.05 -7.48
CA GLN A 476 13.05 -0.15 -8.38
C GLN A 476 14.52 0.03 -7.96
N HIS A 477 14.78 0.00 -6.67
CA HIS A 477 16.14 0.01 -6.12
C HIS A 477 16.81 -1.36 -6.14
N LEU A 478 16.20 -2.36 -6.81
CA LEU A 478 16.75 -3.71 -6.97
C LEU A 478 17.04 -4.35 -5.61
N LEU A 479 16.07 -4.31 -4.72
CA LEU A 479 16.04 -5.02 -3.45
C LEU A 479 15.10 -6.22 -3.56
N PRO A 480 15.44 -7.40 -3.00
CA PRO A 480 14.50 -8.53 -2.94
C PRO A 480 13.26 -8.14 -2.14
N THR A 481 12.16 -7.88 -2.84
CA THR A 481 10.96 -7.26 -2.27
C THR A 481 9.73 -8.15 -2.42
N MET A 482 8.91 -8.16 -1.39
CA MET A 482 7.54 -8.65 -1.42
C MET A 482 6.63 -7.49 -1.01
N GLY A 483 5.79 -7.01 -1.92
CA GLY A 483 4.84 -5.91 -1.68
C GLY A 483 3.42 -6.44 -1.61
N VAL A 484 2.81 -6.40 -0.43
CA VAL A 484 1.41 -6.79 -0.20
C VAL A 484 0.55 -5.55 -0.25
N ILE A 485 -0.45 -5.55 -1.13
CA ILE A 485 -1.40 -4.46 -1.27
C ILE A 485 -2.77 -5.00 -1.71
N SER A 486 -3.85 -4.32 -1.37
CA SER A 486 -5.16 -4.47 -1.99
C SER A 486 -5.69 -3.10 -2.42
N ALA A 487 -6.66 -3.07 -3.32
CA ALA A 487 -7.15 -1.83 -3.90
C ALA A 487 -8.68 -1.71 -3.73
N PRO A 488 -9.18 -1.58 -2.48
CA PRO A 488 -10.61 -1.40 -2.26
C PRO A 488 -11.10 -0.08 -2.86
N GLN A 489 -12.32 -0.06 -3.38
CA GLN A 489 -12.90 1.14 -4.01
C GLN A 489 -13.04 2.33 -3.05
N SER A 490 -13.09 2.07 -1.75
CA SER A 490 -13.21 3.07 -0.68
C SER A 490 -11.88 3.70 -0.26
N LEU A 491 -10.77 3.40 -0.96
CA LEU A 491 -9.41 3.68 -0.50
C LEU A 491 -9.17 5.16 -0.14
N TYR A 492 -9.68 6.09 -0.96
CA TYR A 492 -9.44 7.53 -0.77
C TYR A 492 -10.54 8.27 -0.01
N ASP A 493 -11.46 7.53 0.62
CA ASP A 493 -12.64 8.09 1.27
C ASP A 493 -12.59 7.90 2.79
N PRO A 494 -12.31 8.97 3.58
CA PRO A 494 -12.21 8.90 5.04
C PRO A 494 -13.51 8.50 5.75
N THR A 495 -14.63 8.46 5.04
CA THR A 495 -15.93 8.02 5.58
C THR A 495 -15.99 6.52 5.83
N PHE A 496 -15.07 5.74 5.25
CA PHE A 496 -14.95 4.31 5.47
C PHE A 496 -13.92 4.04 6.57
N GLY A 497 -14.41 3.66 7.74
CA GLY A 497 -13.59 3.42 8.94
C GLY A 497 -13.27 1.94 9.17
N LEU A 498 -13.44 1.49 10.42
CA LEU A 498 -13.19 0.09 10.80
C LEU A 498 -14.15 -0.92 10.14
N GLU A 499 -15.27 -0.47 9.62
CA GLU A 499 -16.21 -1.27 8.83
C GLU A 499 -15.65 -1.70 7.47
N GLY A 500 -14.61 -1.03 7.00
CA GLY A 500 -13.85 -1.43 5.81
C GLY A 500 -12.87 -2.58 6.04
N ILE A 501 -12.77 -3.11 7.27
CA ILE A 501 -11.81 -4.16 7.65
C ILE A 501 -12.56 -5.39 8.18
N ASP A 502 -12.31 -6.54 7.57
CA ASP A 502 -12.60 -7.84 8.17
C ASP A 502 -11.43 -8.24 9.08
N PHE A 503 -11.65 -8.12 10.40
CA PHE A 503 -10.59 -8.39 11.38
C PHE A 503 -10.24 -9.87 11.52
N LYS A 504 -11.11 -10.79 11.06
CA LYS A 504 -10.74 -12.20 10.98
C LYS A 504 -9.75 -12.42 9.84
N VAL A 505 -10.03 -11.85 8.67
CA VAL A 505 -9.11 -11.87 7.52
C VAL A 505 -7.79 -11.20 7.89
N MET A 506 -7.81 -10.02 8.53
CA MET A 506 -6.61 -9.34 9.00
C MET A 506 -5.80 -10.19 9.98
N HIS A 507 -6.44 -10.99 10.85
CA HIS A 507 -5.75 -11.92 11.73
C HIS A 507 -5.07 -13.05 10.95
N ASP A 508 -5.78 -13.66 10.00
CA ASP A 508 -5.23 -14.73 9.15
C ASP A 508 -4.01 -14.22 8.34
N GLU A 509 -4.09 -13.00 7.82
CA GLU A 509 -2.98 -12.30 7.15
C GLU A 509 -1.82 -11.99 8.11
N LEU A 510 -2.11 -11.52 9.32
CA LEU A 510 -1.09 -11.27 10.34
C LEU A 510 -0.32 -12.55 10.69
N MET A 511 -1.03 -13.68 10.83
CA MET A 511 -0.41 -15.00 11.04
C MET A 511 0.51 -15.36 9.88
N ALA A 512 0.03 -15.21 8.65
CA ALA A 512 0.76 -15.52 7.43
C ALA A 512 2.04 -14.68 7.28
N TYR A 513 1.93 -13.38 7.46
CA TYR A 513 3.09 -12.47 7.30
C TYR A 513 4.08 -12.58 8.46
N THR A 514 3.62 -12.96 9.66
CA THR A 514 4.53 -13.32 10.77
C THR A 514 5.32 -14.61 10.45
N GLU A 515 4.65 -15.63 9.89
CA GLU A 515 5.34 -16.83 9.39
C GLU A 515 6.33 -16.46 8.27
N LEU A 516 5.97 -15.59 7.36
CA LEU A 516 6.85 -15.13 6.28
C LEU A 516 8.12 -14.47 6.86
N VAL A 517 7.99 -13.57 7.84
CA VAL A 517 9.15 -12.95 8.52
C VAL A 517 10.03 -14.00 9.17
N ASN A 518 9.47 -15.03 9.85
CA ASN A 518 10.24 -16.13 10.45
C ASN A 518 11.00 -16.93 9.38
N ARG A 519 10.37 -17.25 8.27
CA ARG A 519 10.99 -17.98 7.13
C ARG A 519 12.13 -17.17 6.51
N LEU A 520 11.89 -15.89 6.21
CA LEU A 520 12.90 -14.97 5.70
C LEU A 520 14.09 -14.84 6.67
N GLY A 521 13.84 -14.94 7.98
CA GLY A 521 14.87 -15.00 9.01
C GLY A 521 15.92 -16.08 8.78
N SER A 522 15.53 -17.20 8.20
CA SER A 522 16.41 -18.32 7.90
C SER A 522 17.08 -18.23 6.52
N MET A 523 16.57 -17.40 5.61
CA MET A 523 17.04 -17.29 4.22
C MET A 523 18.13 -16.22 4.09
N GLY A 524 19.24 -16.53 3.43
CA GLY A 524 20.33 -15.59 3.17
C GLY A 524 20.05 -14.65 1.99
N GLN A 525 20.76 -13.52 1.95
CA GLN A 525 20.65 -12.58 0.83
C GLN A 525 20.82 -13.28 -0.53
N ALA A 526 21.82 -14.13 -0.68
CA ALA A 526 22.06 -14.84 -1.94
C ALA A 526 20.91 -15.80 -2.32
N GLU A 527 20.22 -16.36 -1.33
CA GLU A 527 19.09 -17.27 -1.55
C GLU A 527 17.84 -16.53 -2.05
N VAL A 528 17.60 -15.33 -1.53
CA VAL A 528 16.43 -14.52 -1.90
C VAL A 528 16.68 -13.58 -3.08
N ALA A 529 17.93 -13.41 -3.51
CA ALA A 529 18.32 -12.42 -4.49
C ALA A 529 17.72 -12.65 -5.89
N GLY A 530 17.48 -13.91 -6.29
CA GLY A 530 16.95 -14.21 -7.62
C GLY A 530 17.75 -13.58 -8.76
N GLN A 531 17.11 -12.72 -9.55
CA GLN A 531 17.74 -12.01 -10.68
C GLN A 531 18.43 -10.69 -10.27
N ILE A 532 18.25 -10.22 -9.07
CA ILE A 532 18.78 -8.94 -8.58
C ILE A 532 20.29 -8.77 -8.86
N PRO A 533 21.18 -9.76 -8.64
CA PRO A 533 22.61 -9.57 -8.94
C PRO A 533 22.89 -9.26 -10.41
N VAL A 534 22.13 -9.86 -11.33
CA VAL A 534 22.27 -9.62 -12.78
C VAL A 534 21.78 -8.21 -13.14
N GLU A 535 20.65 -7.80 -12.58
CA GLU A 535 20.06 -6.48 -12.81
C GLU A 535 20.94 -5.36 -12.23
N ARG A 536 21.54 -5.58 -11.06
CA ARG A 536 22.49 -4.64 -10.44
C ARG A 536 23.77 -4.51 -11.26
N GLU A 537 24.25 -5.61 -11.83
CA GLU A 537 25.38 -5.60 -12.77
C GLU A 537 25.03 -4.80 -14.05
N GLN A 538 23.83 -5.00 -14.60
CA GLN A 538 23.35 -4.20 -15.76
C GLN A 538 23.29 -2.71 -15.39
N ARG A 539 22.76 -2.36 -14.21
CA ARG A 539 22.71 -0.98 -13.72
C ARG A 539 24.10 -0.37 -13.59
N ALA A 540 25.08 -1.12 -13.08
CA ALA A 540 26.47 -0.66 -12.97
C ALA A 540 27.12 -0.34 -14.33
N HIS A 541 26.63 -0.96 -15.41
CA HIS A 541 27.07 -0.70 -16.78
C HIS A 541 26.16 0.29 -17.55
N GLY A 542 25.31 1.04 -16.86
CA GLY A 542 24.46 2.07 -17.46
C GLY A 542 23.13 1.56 -18.01
N GLY A 543 22.78 0.29 -17.78
CA GLY A 543 21.43 -0.23 -18.01
C GLY A 543 20.49 0.29 -16.91
N ALA A 544 19.20 0.43 -17.23
CA ALA A 544 18.17 0.80 -16.27
C ALA A 544 17.04 -0.23 -16.32
N PRO A 545 17.24 -1.42 -15.69
CA PRO A 545 16.21 -2.46 -15.70
C PRO A 545 14.92 -1.98 -15.02
N CYS A 546 15.05 -1.21 -13.93
CA CYS A 546 13.97 -0.50 -13.29
C CYS A 546 14.42 0.94 -13.06
N PRO A 547 14.07 1.88 -13.96
CA PRO A 547 14.42 3.27 -13.73
C PRO A 547 13.67 3.78 -12.49
N PRO A 548 14.34 4.47 -11.56
CA PRO A 548 13.64 5.17 -10.49
C PRO A 548 12.71 6.21 -11.13
N GLU A 549 11.52 6.36 -10.60
CA GLU A 549 10.62 7.43 -11.06
C GLU A 549 11.24 8.80 -10.78
N ASN A 550 11.33 9.65 -11.82
CA ASN A 550 11.84 11.02 -11.74
C ASN A 550 10.81 11.98 -11.18
#